data_cf7bb9d2c82821233133dd922fc497a3
#
_entry.id   cf7bb9d2c82821233133dd922fc497a3
#
_cell.length_a   1.000
_cell.length_b   1.000
_cell.length_c   1.000
_cell.angle_alpha   90.00
_cell.angle_beta   90.00
_cell.angle_gamma   90.00
#
_symmetry.space_group_name_H-M   'P 1'
#
loop_
_entity.id
_entity.type
_entity.pdbx_description
1 polymer ?
#
loop_
_entity_poly.entity_id
_entity_poly.type
_entity_poly.pdbx_seq_one_letter_code
_entity_poly.pdbx_strand_id
1 'polypeptide(L)'
;MLEYVTDADDPRLSDYTRLRDVELRKSLEAERGLFLAEGEKVIRRAIGAGYPIRSVLTTRRWLPSLADVLGDALVYVVSDEIMSGIAGFQVHRGALASMERLPLPSVERLLTGGARRLLVLEDLVDHSNIGAIFRSAAALGVDAVILSPRCADPLYRRAVKVSMGAVFSIPYARMDDWFEGLSRLREAGFQTLALTPDQQVTPIDTVKLSDRVALLLGSEGDGLSSHWLEEADQAVCIPMSATAMAAGVDSLNVVAAAAIACHGLMRR
;
A
#
# COMPACT_ATOMS: atom_id res chain seq x y z
N MET A 1 3.70 -7.40 -28.68
CA MET A 1 4.68 -8.33 -29.33
C MET A 1 4.77 -9.61 -28.48
N LEU A 2 4.66 -10.82 -29.11
CA LEU A 2 4.74 -12.11 -28.40
C LEU A 2 6.08 -12.79 -28.65
N GLU A 3 6.78 -13.23 -27.61
CA GLU A 3 8.01 -13.97 -27.66
C GLU A 3 7.91 -15.27 -26.83
N TYR A 4 8.18 -16.40 -27.44
CA TYR A 4 8.21 -17.69 -26.77
C TYR A 4 9.61 -17.95 -26.22
N VAL A 5 9.69 -18.21 -24.90
CA VAL A 5 10.96 -18.46 -24.21
C VAL A 5 10.93 -19.87 -23.63
N THR A 6 11.95 -20.64 -23.95
CA THR A 6 12.07 -22.07 -23.54
C THR A 6 13.21 -22.31 -22.55
N ASP A 7 13.98 -21.27 -22.22
CA ASP A 7 15.08 -21.33 -21.26
C ASP A 7 14.71 -20.48 -20.02
N ALA A 8 14.78 -21.07 -18.84
CA ALA A 8 14.51 -20.36 -17.58
C ALA A 8 15.60 -19.34 -17.21
N ASP A 9 16.81 -19.54 -17.73
CA ASP A 9 17.96 -18.65 -17.49
C ASP A 9 18.10 -17.54 -18.56
N ASP A 10 17.12 -17.42 -19.45
CA ASP A 10 17.10 -16.36 -20.46
C ASP A 10 17.18 -14.97 -19.81
N PRO A 11 18.19 -14.14 -20.15
CA PRO A 11 18.39 -12.83 -19.53
C PRO A 11 17.22 -11.87 -19.70
N ARG A 12 16.38 -12.06 -20.73
CA ARG A 12 15.14 -11.29 -20.93
C ARG A 12 14.14 -11.45 -19.78
N LEU A 13 14.22 -12.55 -19.03
CA LEU A 13 13.35 -12.88 -17.90
C LEU A 13 13.87 -12.33 -16.56
N SER A 14 14.96 -11.56 -16.56
CA SER A 14 15.64 -11.06 -15.35
C SER A 14 14.70 -10.28 -14.39
N ASP A 15 13.70 -9.58 -14.90
CA ASP A 15 12.73 -8.85 -14.08
C ASP A 15 11.87 -9.78 -13.20
N TYR A 16 11.77 -11.07 -13.58
CA TYR A 16 10.87 -12.05 -12.95
C TYR A 16 11.59 -13.06 -12.05
N THR A 17 12.93 -13.02 -11.99
CA THR A 17 13.73 -13.96 -11.23
C THR A 17 13.82 -13.56 -9.75
N ARG A 18 14.13 -14.53 -8.87
CA ARG A 18 14.41 -14.31 -7.44
C ARG A 18 13.34 -13.50 -6.71
N LEU A 19 12.07 -13.74 -7.00
CA LEU A 19 10.96 -12.98 -6.43
C LEU A 19 10.80 -13.12 -4.90
N ARG A 20 11.50 -14.08 -4.27
CA ARG A 20 11.53 -14.27 -2.82
C ARG A 20 12.70 -13.57 -2.13
N ASP A 21 13.69 -13.13 -2.87
CA ASP A 21 14.83 -12.39 -2.34
C ASP A 21 14.44 -10.92 -2.12
N VAL A 22 14.05 -10.62 -0.88
CA VAL A 22 13.48 -9.33 -0.51
C VAL A 22 14.47 -8.19 -0.71
N GLU A 23 15.73 -8.39 -0.28
CA GLU A 23 16.74 -7.33 -0.35
C GLU A 23 17.15 -7.03 -1.79
N LEU A 24 17.38 -8.10 -2.58
CA LEU A 24 17.68 -7.95 -4.01
C LEU A 24 16.53 -7.25 -4.74
N ARG A 25 15.27 -7.62 -4.45
CA ARG A 25 14.10 -7.03 -5.11
C ARG A 25 13.88 -5.57 -4.74
N LYS A 26 14.08 -5.20 -3.47
CA LYS A 26 14.00 -3.79 -3.04
C LYS A 26 14.98 -2.93 -3.82
N SER A 27 16.25 -3.37 -3.91
CA SER A 27 17.28 -2.65 -4.64
C SER A 27 16.94 -2.55 -6.13
N LEU A 28 16.70 -3.66 -6.81
CA LEU A 28 16.43 -3.67 -8.25
C LEU A 28 15.17 -2.89 -8.63
N GLU A 29 14.08 -3.05 -7.88
CA GLU A 29 12.82 -2.37 -8.19
C GLU A 29 12.92 -0.86 -7.95
N ALA A 30 13.54 -0.43 -6.84
CA ALA A 30 13.74 0.99 -6.55
C ALA A 30 14.72 1.65 -7.55
N GLU A 31 15.89 1.05 -7.79
CA GLU A 31 16.91 1.59 -8.68
C GLU A 31 16.47 1.66 -10.14
N ARG A 32 15.70 0.66 -10.61
CA ARG A 32 15.21 0.61 -11.99
C ARG A 32 13.88 1.34 -12.19
N GLY A 33 13.25 1.83 -11.12
CA GLY A 33 11.94 2.46 -11.20
C GLY A 33 10.84 1.49 -11.62
N LEU A 34 10.92 0.21 -11.22
CA LEU A 34 9.99 -0.85 -11.59
C LEU A 34 9.21 -1.37 -10.38
N PHE A 35 8.13 -2.08 -10.65
CA PHE A 35 7.44 -2.94 -9.68
C PHE A 35 6.79 -4.13 -10.38
N LEU A 36 6.41 -5.16 -9.62
CA LEU A 36 5.76 -6.35 -10.15
C LEU A 36 4.28 -6.41 -9.76
N ALA A 37 3.44 -6.56 -10.77
CA ALA A 37 2.03 -6.89 -10.65
C ALA A 37 1.80 -8.39 -10.89
N GLU A 38 1.19 -9.11 -9.93
CA GLU A 38 0.94 -10.54 -9.98
C GLU A 38 -0.56 -10.84 -10.16
N GLY A 39 -0.89 -11.50 -11.25
CA GLY A 39 -2.23 -11.97 -11.58
C GLY A 39 -3.05 -10.97 -12.38
N GLU A 40 -3.95 -11.52 -13.23
CA GLU A 40 -4.76 -10.78 -14.19
C GLU A 40 -5.42 -9.53 -13.60
N LYS A 41 -6.13 -9.68 -12.48
CA LYS A 41 -6.90 -8.59 -11.87
C LYS A 41 -6.03 -7.43 -11.40
N VAL A 42 -4.84 -7.74 -10.88
CA VAL A 42 -3.89 -6.73 -10.40
C VAL A 42 -3.25 -6.01 -11.58
N ILE A 43 -2.86 -6.76 -12.62
CA ILE A 43 -2.30 -6.21 -13.87
C ILE A 43 -3.30 -5.25 -14.53
N ARG A 44 -4.55 -5.66 -14.69
CA ARG A 44 -5.61 -4.80 -15.24
C ARG A 44 -5.81 -3.51 -14.44
N ARG A 45 -5.73 -3.58 -13.10
CA ARG A 45 -5.83 -2.41 -12.24
C ARG A 45 -4.64 -1.46 -12.39
N ALA A 46 -3.43 -2.00 -12.50
CA ALA A 46 -2.25 -1.20 -12.74
C ALA A 46 -2.33 -0.47 -14.09
N ILE A 47 -2.69 -1.18 -15.16
CA ILE A 47 -2.91 -0.59 -16.50
C ILE A 47 -3.99 0.50 -16.45
N GLY A 48 -5.14 0.21 -15.83
CA GLY A 48 -6.24 1.16 -15.68
C GLY A 48 -5.89 2.41 -14.87
N ALA A 49 -4.89 2.31 -13.99
CA ALA A 49 -4.33 3.43 -13.25
C ALA A 49 -3.21 4.18 -14.00
N GLY A 50 -2.92 3.78 -15.25
CA GLY A 50 -1.97 4.46 -16.12
C GLY A 50 -0.51 4.05 -15.96
N TYR A 51 -0.22 2.97 -15.22
CA TYR A 51 1.16 2.48 -15.10
C TYR A 51 1.61 1.82 -16.41
N PRO A 52 2.74 2.25 -17.01
CA PRO A 52 3.26 1.67 -18.24
C PRO A 52 3.71 0.22 -18.03
N ILE A 53 3.42 -0.62 -19.02
CA ILE A 53 3.90 -2.00 -19.06
C ILE A 53 5.29 -2.03 -19.69
N ARG A 54 6.30 -2.49 -18.96
CA ARG A 54 7.61 -2.81 -19.51
C ARG A 54 7.60 -4.17 -20.23
N SER A 55 7.08 -5.20 -19.57
CA SER A 55 6.88 -6.52 -20.16
C SER A 55 5.91 -7.35 -19.32
N VAL A 56 5.42 -8.45 -19.89
CA VAL A 56 4.57 -9.42 -19.20
C VAL A 56 5.14 -10.82 -19.38
N LEU A 57 5.21 -11.59 -18.31
CA LEU A 57 5.52 -13.02 -18.31
C LEU A 57 4.24 -13.79 -18.06
N THR A 58 3.87 -14.71 -18.95
CA THR A 58 2.65 -15.51 -18.83
C THR A 58 2.82 -16.90 -19.45
N THR A 59 1.85 -17.78 -19.24
CA THR A 59 1.77 -19.04 -19.96
C THR A 59 0.70 -18.98 -21.04
N ARG A 60 0.79 -19.90 -22.04
CA ARG A 60 -0.17 -19.94 -23.14
C ARG A 60 -1.64 -20.00 -22.67
N ARG A 61 -1.88 -20.68 -21.54
CA ARG A 61 -3.20 -20.83 -20.93
C ARG A 61 -3.81 -19.49 -20.49
N TRP A 62 -3.00 -18.56 -19.98
CA TRP A 62 -3.46 -17.30 -19.39
C TRP A 62 -3.39 -16.10 -20.36
N LEU A 63 -2.71 -16.25 -21.49
CA LEU A 63 -2.59 -15.19 -22.48
C LEU A 63 -3.95 -14.61 -22.94
N PRO A 64 -4.98 -15.42 -23.22
CA PRO A 64 -6.30 -14.89 -23.65
C PRO A 64 -6.96 -13.97 -22.62
N SER A 65 -6.71 -14.18 -21.33
CA SER A 65 -7.34 -13.40 -20.25
C SER A 65 -6.83 -11.97 -20.15
N LEU A 66 -5.69 -11.66 -20.79
CA LEU A 66 -5.08 -10.32 -20.80
C LEU A 66 -5.01 -9.68 -22.17
N ALA A 67 -5.33 -10.42 -23.23
CA ALA A 67 -5.11 -9.99 -24.60
C ALA A 67 -5.73 -8.63 -24.97
N ASP A 68 -6.87 -8.30 -24.36
CA ASP A 68 -7.60 -7.05 -24.59
C ASP A 68 -6.94 -5.81 -23.93
N VAL A 69 -6.05 -5.99 -22.97
CA VAL A 69 -5.41 -4.88 -22.24
C VAL A 69 -3.92 -4.74 -22.49
N LEU A 70 -3.29 -5.75 -23.13
CA LEU A 70 -1.85 -5.75 -23.36
C LEU A 70 -1.38 -4.84 -24.51
N GLY A 71 -2.25 -4.53 -25.48
CA GLY A 71 -1.89 -3.73 -26.64
C GLY A 71 -0.59 -4.21 -27.30
N ASP A 72 0.37 -3.31 -27.50
CA ASP A 72 1.68 -3.60 -28.10
C ASP A 72 2.76 -4.04 -27.08
N ALA A 73 2.38 -4.30 -25.83
CA ALA A 73 3.33 -4.69 -24.78
C ALA A 73 4.14 -5.92 -25.19
N LEU A 74 5.38 -5.99 -24.70
CA LEU A 74 6.25 -7.15 -24.85
C LEU A 74 5.76 -8.26 -23.91
N VAL A 75 5.44 -9.44 -24.47
CA VAL A 75 4.89 -10.57 -23.72
C VAL A 75 5.77 -11.80 -23.92
N TYR A 76 6.37 -12.28 -22.85
CA TYR A 76 7.10 -13.54 -22.81
C TYR A 76 6.13 -14.68 -22.46
N VAL A 77 6.05 -15.66 -23.35
CA VAL A 77 5.22 -16.85 -23.16
C VAL A 77 6.11 -18.03 -22.84
N VAL A 78 5.93 -18.62 -21.66
CA VAL A 78 6.72 -19.74 -21.14
C VAL A 78 5.83 -20.94 -20.81
N SER A 79 6.44 -22.10 -20.54
CA SER A 79 5.73 -23.26 -19.98
C SER A 79 5.38 -23.02 -18.50
N ASP A 80 4.45 -23.82 -17.95
CA ASP A 80 4.10 -23.74 -16.53
C ASP A 80 5.27 -24.14 -15.63
N GLU A 81 6.14 -25.06 -16.09
CA GLU A 81 7.37 -25.46 -15.39
C GLU A 81 8.36 -24.30 -15.30
N ILE A 82 8.63 -23.63 -16.42
CA ILE A 82 9.53 -22.47 -16.47
C ILE A 82 8.97 -21.35 -15.59
N MET A 83 7.68 -21.04 -15.69
CA MET A 83 7.01 -20.03 -14.87
C MET A 83 7.22 -20.33 -13.36
N SER A 84 7.00 -21.55 -12.94
CA SER A 84 7.15 -21.95 -11.53
C SER A 84 8.60 -21.91 -11.07
N GLY A 85 9.55 -22.31 -11.93
CA GLY A 85 10.98 -22.26 -11.67
C GLY A 85 11.50 -20.85 -11.47
N ILE A 86 11.16 -19.93 -12.38
CA ILE A 86 11.56 -18.51 -12.31
C ILE A 86 10.98 -17.82 -11.09
N ALA A 87 9.67 -17.96 -10.87
CA ALA A 87 8.99 -17.33 -9.74
C ALA A 87 9.44 -17.90 -8.38
N GLY A 88 9.91 -19.14 -8.35
CA GLY A 88 10.25 -19.89 -7.14
C GLY A 88 9.03 -20.31 -6.31
N PHE A 89 7.82 -20.23 -6.89
CA PHE A 89 6.54 -20.69 -6.32
C PHE A 89 5.51 -20.91 -7.45
N GLN A 90 4.45 -21.66 -7.15
CA GLN A 90 3.35 -21.80 -8.10
C GLN A 90 2.66 -20.45 -8.33
N VAL A 91 2.69 -19.95 -9.55
CA VAL A 91 1.98 -18.73 -9.96
C VAL A 91 0.53 -19.10 -10.25
N HIS A 92 -0.31 -19.16 -9.22
CA HIS A 92 -1.70 -19.62 -9.31
C HIS A 92 -2.59 -18.80 -10.25
N ARG A 93 -2.17 -17.61 -10.67
CA ARG A 93 -2.93 -16.70 -11.54
C ARG A 93 -2.19 -16.33 -12.83
N GLY A 94 -1.24 -17.13 -13.20
CA GLY A 94 -0.65 -17.32 -14.52
C GLY A 94 -0.02 -16.13 -15.24
N ALA A 95 0.09 -14.95 -14.62
CA ALA A 95 0.76 -13.81 -15.24
C ALA A 95 1.46 -12.93 -14.21
N LEU A 96 2.63 -12.45 -14.61
CA LEU A 96 3.42 -11.43 -13.90
C LEU A 96 3.68 -10.28 -14.89
N ALA A 97 3.51 -9.04 -14.47
CA ALA A 97 3.87 -7.88 -15.26
C ALA A 97 4.95 -7.07 -14.56
N SER A 98 6.02 -6.74 -15.27
CA SER A 98 6.98 -5.71 -14.90
C SER A 98 6.44 -4.37 -15.37
N MET A 99 6.19 -3.48 -14.41
CA MET A 99 5.55 -2.19 -14.64
C MET A 99 6.51 -1.07 -14.26
N GLU A 100 6.44 0.05 -14.98
CA GLU A 100 7.21 1.25 -14.65
C GLU A 100 6.50 2.05 -13.54
N ARG A 101 7.28 2.61 -12.61
CA ARG A 101 6.75 3.47 -11.56
C ARG A 101 6.42 4.85 -12.12
N LEU A 102 5.28 5.39 -11.70
CA LEU A 102 4.96 6.79 -11.93
C LEU A 102 5.57 7.66 -10.83
N PRO A 103 5.90 8.92 -11.11
CA PRO A 103 6.27 9.88 -10.08
C PRO A 103 5.16 10.02 -9.04
N LEU A 104 5.54 10.00 -7.75
CA LEU A 104 4.59 10.24 -6.69
C LEU A 104 4.16 11.72 -6.68
N PRO A 105 2.91 12.02 -6.32
CA PRO A 105 2.51 13.38 -6.03
C PRO A 105 3.29 13.92 -4.82
N SER A 106 3.52 15.22 -4.78
CA SER A 106 4.05 15.85 -3.56
C SER A 106 3.01 15.84 -2.44
N VAL A 107 3.46 15.87 -1.18
CA VAL A 107 2.56 16.05 -0.03
C VAL A 107 1.70 17.29 -0.21
N GLU A 108 2.29 18.41 -0.62
CA GLU A 108 1.60 19.66 -0.88
C GLU A 108 0.42 19.51 -1.85
N ARG A 109 0.63 18.77 -2.94
CA ARG A 109 -0.43 18.47 -3.90
C ARG A 109 -1.59 17.69 -3.29
N LEU A 110 -1.30 16.74 -2.38
CA LEU A 110 -2.34 16.00 -1.68
C LEU A 110 -3.10 16.90 -0.69
N LEU A 111 -2.37 17.76 0.03
CA LEU A 111 -2.95 18.66 1.02
C LEU A 111 -3.84 19.76 0.38
N THR A 112 -3.46 20.27 -0.79
CA THR A 112 -4.21 21.35 -1.49
C THR A 112 -5.23 20.81 -2.50
N GLY A 113 -5.14 19.54 -2.89
CA GLY A 113 -5.94 18.91 -3.95
C GLY A 113 -7.40 18.58 -3.59
N GLY A 114 -7.92 19.09 -2.47
CA GLY A 114 -9.32 18.87 -2.07
C GLY A 114 -9.54 17.63 -1.21
N ALA A 115 -8.49 16.92 -0.79
CA ALA A 115 -8.59 15.80 0.15
C ALA A 115 -9.23 16.24 1.47
N ARG A 116 -10.16 15.47 2.00
CA ARG A 116 -10.86 15.70 3.26
C ARG A 116 -10.55 14.65 4.32
N ARG A 117 -10.20 13.45 3.89
CA ARG A 117 -9.89 12.31 4.75
C ARG A 117 -8.53 11.76 4.38
N LEU A 118 -7.55 12.01 5.24
CA LEU A 118 -6.19 11.52 5.08
C LEU A 118 -5.91 10.40 6.07
N LEU A 119 -5.11 9.45 5.63
CA LEU A 119 -4.48 8.46 6.50
C LEU A 119 -2.98 8.74 6.51
N VAL A 120 -2.40 8.90 7.69
CA VAL A 120 -0.97 9.17 7.88
C VAL A 120 -0.36 7.98 8.62
N LEU A 121 0.64 7.35 8.02
CA LEU A 121 1.25 6.12 8.53
C LEU A 121 2.69 6.39 8.95
N GLU A 122 3.00 6.12 10.22
CA GLU A 122 4.33 6.25 10.77
C GLU A 122 4.99 4.87 10.93
N ASP A 123 6.11 4.69 10.22
CA ASP A 123 7.06 3.58 10.36
C ASP A 123 6.47 2.16 10.28
N LEU A 124 5.44 1.99 9.49
CA LEU A 124 4.90 0.68 9.16
C LEU A 124 5.82 -0.03 8.16
N VAL A 125 6.59 -0.99 8.63
CA VAL A 125 7.64 -1.67 7.85
C VAL A 125 7.18 -2.98 7.19
N ASP A 126 6.05 -3.56 7.63
CA ASP A 126 5.51 -4.76 7.00
C ASP A 126 4.69 -4.43 5.75
N HIS A 127 5.16 -4.95 4.61
CA HIS A 127 4.50 -4.75 3.32
C HIS A 127 3.07 -5.33 3.26
N SER A 128 2.77 -6.36 4.07
CA SER A 128 1.42 -6.93 4.11
C SER A 128 0.46 -5.98 4.80
N ASN A 129 0.90 -5.34 5.89
CA ASN A 129 0.10 -4.36 6.62
C ASN A 129 -0.15 -3.12 5.76
N ILE A 130 0.89 -2.59 5.10
CA ILE A 130 0.72 -1.50 4.13
C ILE A 130 -0.31 -1.89 3.05
N GLY A 131 -0.16 -3.04 2.41
CA GLY A 131 -1.10 -3.48 1.38
C GLY A 131 -2.54 -3.64 1.87
N ALA A 132 -2.74 -4.20 3.06
CA ALA A 132 -4.05 -4.39 3.65
C ALA A 132 -4.70 -3.05 4.08
N ILE A 133 -3.91 -2.13 4.64
CA ILE A 133 -4.36 -0.78 4.99
C ILE A 133 -4.78 -0.01 3.75
N PHE A 134 -3.97 0.00 2.69
CA PHE A 134 -4.34 0.65 1.43
C PHE A 134 -5.64 0.10 0.84
N ARG A 135 -5.85 -1.22 0.94
CA ARG A 135 -7.09 -1.84 0.48
C ARG A 135 -8.30 -1.38 1.29
N SER A 136 -8.18 -1.31 2.60
CA SER A 136 -9.24 -0.83 3.49
C SER A 136 -9.50 0.66 3.29
N ALA A 137 -8.45 1.48 3.23
CA ALA A 137 -8.52 2.92 3.01
C ALA A 137 -9.23 3.25 1.69
N ALA A 138 -8.82 2.62 0.59
CA ALA A 138 -9.46 2.80 -0.72
C ALA A 138 -10.95 2.37 -0.70
N ALA A 139 -11.26 1.23 -0.08
CA ALA A 139 -12.63 0.73 0.02
C ALA A 139 -13.55 1.60 0.87
N LEU A 140 -12.99 2.27 1.88
CA LEU A 140 -13.72 3.13 2.81
C LEU A 140 -13.73 4.61 2.40
N GLY A 141 -13.13 4.97 1.26
CA GLY A 141 -13.20 6.33 0.71
C GLY A 141 -12.23 7.31 1.37
N VAL A 142 -11.08 6.84 1.88
CA VAL A 142 -9.96 7.71 2.24
C VAL A 142 -9.43 8.37 0.96
N ASP A 143 -9.22 9.68 0.99
CA ASP A 143 -8.85 10.46 -0.21
C ASP A 143 -7.37 10.31 -0.58
N ALA A 144 -6.49 10.21 0.42
CA ALA A 144 -5.06 10.02 0.20
C ALA A 144 -4.35 9.43 1.42
N VAL A 145 -3.15 8.85 1.18
CA VAL A 145 -2.28 8.30 2.24
C VAL A 145 -0.96 9.06 2.25
N ILE A 146 -0.50 9.45 3.44
CA ILE A 146 0.82 10.02 3.66
C ILE A 146 1.66 9.02 4.44
N LEU A 147 2.88 8.78 3.98
CA LEU A 147 3.80 7.81 4.56
C LEU A 147 5.01 8.52 5.17
N SER A 148 5.45 8.05 6.33
CA SER A 148 6.77 8.42 6.86
C SER A 148 7.89 7.89 5.95
N PRO A 149 9.11 8.44 6.06
CA PRO A 149 10.25 7.98 5.24
C PRO A 149 10.56 6.50 5.41
N ARG A 150 10.33 5.92 6.59
CA ARG A 150 10.64 4.51 6.92
C ARG A 150 9.51 3.53 6.63
N CYS A 151 8.33 3.98 6.22
CA CYS A 151 7.27 3.07 5.82
C CYS A 151 7.68 2.18 4.65
N ALA A 152 7.22 0.92 4.67
CA ALA A 152 7.39 -0.01 3.57
C ALA A 152 6.81 0.57 2.27
N ASP A 153 7.37 0.13 1.14
CA ASP A 153 6.95 0.58 -0.18
C ASP A 153 5.60 -0.04 -0.59
N PRO A 154 4.56 0.79 -0.85
CA PRO A 154 3.26 0.29 -1.33
C PRO A 154 3.32 -0.43 -2.67
N LEU A 155 4.30 -0.13 -3.52
CA LEU A 155 4.50 -0.81 -4.81
C LEU A 155 5.38 -2.06 -4.72
N TYR A 156 5.91 -2.40 -3.54
CA TYR A 156 6.56 -3.68 -3.36
C TYR A 156 5.58 -4.83 -3.64
N ARG A 157 6.02 -5.87 -4.36
CA ARG A 157 5.17 -6.96 -4.86
C ARG A 157 4.19 -7.51 -3.82
N ARG A 158 4.63 -7.70 -2.56
CA ARG A 158 3.76 -8.23 -1.49
C ARG A 158 2.62 -7.26 -1.14
N ALA A 159 2.90 -5.97 -1.04
CA ALA A 159 1.88 -4.95 -0.78
C ALA A 159 0.88 -4.85 -1.93
N VAL A 160 1.36 -4.82 -3.16
CA VAL A 160 0.51 -4.87 -4.38
C VAL A 160 -0.39 -6.09 -4.39
N LYS A 161 0.17 -7.28 -4.06
CA LYS A 161 -0.60 -8.54 -4.02
C LYS A 161 -1.66 -8.53 -2.92
N VAL A 162 -1.30 -8.16 -1.70
CA VAL A 162 -2.22 -8.13 -0.54
C VAL A 162 -3.32 -7.10 -0.74
N SER A 163 -2.99 -5.93 -1.27
CA SER A 163 -3.99 -4.91 -1.61
C SER A 163 -4.90 -5.33 -2.76
N MET A 164 -4.56 -6.41 -3.48
CA MET A 164 -5.23 -6.79 -4.73
C MET A 164 -5.20 -5.66 -5.77
N GLY A 165 -4.15 -4.81 -5.74
CA GLY A 165 -4.01 -3.64 -6.60
C GLY A 165 -4.82 -2.42 -6.17
N ALA A 166 -5.43 -2.41 -4.98
CA ALA A 166 -6.10 -1.21 -4.47
C ALA A 166 -5.13 -0.05 -4.23
N VAL A 167 -3.84 -0.33 -4.03
CA VAL A 167 -2.78 0.68 -3.95
C VAL A 167 -2.74 1.62 -5.17
N PHE A 168 -3.21 1.18 -6.33
CA PHE A 168 -3.25 2.00 -7.54
C PHE A 168 -4.44 2.96 -7.60
N SER A 169 -5.44 2.80 -6.73
CA SER A 169 -6.67 3.58 -6.75
C SER A 169 -6.72 4.71 -5.73
N ILE A 170 -5.72 4.83 -4.87
CA ILE A 170 -5.62 5.87 -3.85
C ILE A 170 -4.27 6.58 -3.96
N PRO A 171 -4.23 7.91 -4.14
CA PRO A 171 -2.99 8.65 -4.21
C PRO A 171 -2.26 8.60 -2.87
N TYR A 172 -0.93 8.55 -2.93
CA TYR A 172 -0.09 8.61 -1.74
C TYR A 172 1.20 9.39 -1.99
N ALA A 173 1.78 9.92 -0.92
CA ALA A 173 3.06 10.60 -0.94
C ALA A 173 3.93 10.18 0.26
N ARG A 174 5.25 10.33 0.14
CA ARG A 174 6.16 10.30 1.29
C ARG A 174 6.41 11.71 1.79
N MET A 175 6.38 11.88 3.09
CA MET A 175 6.70 13.15 3.74
C MET A 175 8.16 13.09 4.19
N ASP A 176 9.04 13.74 3.44
CA ASP A 176 10.49 13.69 3.70
C ASP A 176 10.85 14.38 5.01
N ASP A 177 10.29 15.56 5.26
CA ASP A 177 10.40 16.25 6.53
C ASP A 177 9.29 15.80 7.47
N TRP A 178 9.55 14.69 8.16
CA TRP A 178 8.58 14.05 9.04
C TRP A 178 8.33 14.85 10.32
N PHE A 179 9.34 15.55 10.82
CA PHE A 179 9.23 16.32 12.05
C PHE A 179 8.24 17.49 11.90
N GLU A 180 8.31 18.22 10.79
CA GLU A 180 7.40 19.33 10.48
C GLU A 180 6.04 18.86 9.92
N GLY A 181 5.83 17.56 9.82
CA GLY A 181 4.64 16.98 9.18
C GLY A 181 3.32 17.40 9.80
N LEU A 182 3.25 17.44 11.14
CA LEU A 182 2.04 17.87 11.88
C LEU A 182 1.70 19.35 11.62
N SER A 183 2.71 20.23 11.65
CA SER A 183 2.52 21.66 11.34
C SER A 183 1.94 21.83 9.95
N ARG A 184 2.48 21.12 8.96
CA ARG A 184 1.99 21.15 7.57
C ARG A 184 0.54 20.68 7.43
N LEU A 185 0.14 19.62 8.16
CA LEU A 185 -1.24 19.14 8.17
C LEU A 185 -2.19 20.18 8.76
N ARG A 186 -1.82 20.80 9.88
CA ARG A 186 -2.61 21.86 10.53
C ARG A 186 -2.74 23.11 9.66
N GLU A 187 -1.65 23.59 9.08
CA GLU A 187 -1.65 24.72 8.15
C GLU A 187 -2.56 24.48 6.96
N ALA A 188 -2.65 23.23 6.48
CA ALA A 188 -3.59 22.82 5.45
C ALA A 188 -5.03 22.63 5.96
N GLY A 189 -5.30 22.92 7.24
CA GLY A 189 -6.64 22.87 7.85
C GLY A 189 -7.15 21.48 8.23
N PHE A 190 -6.25 20.50 8.41
CA PHE A 190 -6.64 19.17 8.89
C PHE A 190 -6.65 19.13 10.42
N GLN A 191 -7.73 18.60 10.98
CA GLN A 191 -7.76 18.09 12.34
C GLN A 191 -6.96 16.80 12.40
N THR A 192 -5.97 16.72 13.27
CA THR A 192 -5.09 15.58 13.43
C THR A 192 -5.55 14.69 14.60
N LEU A 193 -5.89 13.43 14.31
CA LEU A 193 -6.33 12.44 15.29
C LEU A 193 -5.28 11.34 15.42
N ALA A 194 -4.58 11.29 16.55
CA ALA A 194 -3.57 10.29 16.85
C ALA A 194 -4.19 9.03 17.45
N LEU A 195 -4.20 7.92 16.70
CA LEU A 195 -4.76 6.66 17.17
C LEU A 195 -3.77 5.95 18.10
N THR A 196 -4.24 5.64 19.32
CA THR A 196 -3.46 4.94 20.35
C THR A 196 -4.31 3.83 21.01
N PRO A 197 -3.69 2.75 21.52
CA PRO A 197 -4.41 1.75 22.30
C PRO A 197 -4.77 2.22 23.72
N ASP A 198 -4.27 3.36 24.19
CA ASP A 198 -4.59 3.90 25.52
C ASP A 198 -6.09 4.17 25.65
N GLN A 199 -6.74 3.43 26.54
CA GLN A 199 -8.18 3.54 26.75
C GLN A 199 -8.60 4.72 27.65
N GLN A 200 -7.65 5.52 28.13
CA GLN A 200 -7.92 6.72 28.90
C GLN A 200 -8.14 7.96 28.04
N VAL A 201 -7.83 7.88 26.74
CA VAL A 201 -8.07 8.97 25.79
C VAL A 201 -9.49 8.91 25.22
N THR A 202 -9.85 9.89 24.39
CA THR A 202 -11.21 10.00 23.84
C THR A 202 -11.53 8.84 22.88
N PRO A 203 -12.66 8.13 23.06
CA PRO A 203 -13.14 7.17 22.07
C PRO A 203 -13.39 7.83 20.71
N ILE A 204 -12.85 7.23 19.63
CA ILE A 204 -12.89 7.81 18.28
C ILE A 204 -14.31 8.06 17.75
N ASP A 205 -15.28 7.27 18.19
CA ASP A 205 -16.69 7.39 17.79
C ASP A 205 -17.41 8.57 18.45
N THR A 206 -16.84 9.16 19.52
CA THR A 206 -17.36 10.34 20.22
C THR A 206 -16.75 11.66 19.76
N VAL A 207 -15.69 11.60 18.94
CA VAL A 207 -14.98 12.79 18.46
C VAL A 207 -15.86 13.61 17.53
N LYS A 208 -15.91 14.93 17.75
CA LYS A 208 -16.50 15.85 16.78
C LYS A 208 -15.50 16.08 15.63
N LEU A 209 -15.83 15.56 14.48
CA LEU A 209 -14.97 15.68 13.28
C LEU A 209 -15.13 17.04 12.61
N SER A 210 -14.00 17.61 12.20
CA SER A 210 -13.96 18.74 11.28
C SER A 210 -14.20 18.29 9.82
N ASP A 211 -14.32 19.26 8.92
CA ASP A 211 -14.46 18.97 7.49
C ASP A 211 -13.25 18.19 6.91
N ARG A 212 -12.07 18.47 7.45
CA ARG A 212 -10.82 17.84 7.02
C ARG A 212 -10.16 17.13 8.21
N VAL A 213 -9.92 15.84 8.08
CA VAL A 213 -9.36 15.01 9.15
C VAL A 213 -8.19 14.20 8.62
N ALA A 214 -7.09 14.20 9.36
CA ALA A 214 -5.96 13.31 9.19
C ALA A 214 -5.90 12.32 10.35
N LEU A 215 -6.10 11.03 10.08
CA LEU A 215 -5.96 9.96 11.04
C LEU A 215 -4.51 9.46 11.03
N LEU A 216 -3.87 9.48 12.18
CA LEU A 216 -2.47 9.11 12.36
C LEU A 216 -2.37 7.71 12.98
N LEU A 217 -1.61 6.81 12.35
CA LEU A 217 -1.34 5.45 12.85
C LEU A 217 0.18 5.20 12.90
N GLY A 218 0.63 4.66 14.00
CA GLY A 218 2.01 4.28 14.23
C GLY A 218 2.31 2.81 13.93
N SER A 219 3.55 2.41 14.17
CA SER A 219 4.06 1.05 13.99
C SER A 219 3.36 0.04 14.92
N GLU A 220 3.51 -1.25 14.59
CA GLU A 220 2.88 -2.34 15.34
C GLU A 220 3.47 -2.54 16.74
N GLY A 221 4.75 -2.18 16.94
CA GLY A 221 5.43 -2.37 18.22
C GLY A 221 5.36 -1.13 19.10
N ASP A 222 5.80 -0.01 18.56
CA ASP A 222 6.01 1.22 19.34
C ASP A 222 4.83 2.20 19.24
N GLY A 223 3.88 1.99 18.33
CA GLY A 223 2.80 2.93 18.06
C GLY A 223 3.30 4.19 17.35
N LEU A 224 2.63 5.31 17.58
CA LEU A 224 3.07 6.64 17.15
C LEU A 224 4.22 7.12 18.03
N SER A 225 5.19 7.83 17.44
CA SER A 225 6.21 8.52 18.22
C SER A 225 5.60 9.53 19.18
N SER A 226 6.30 9.83 20.28
CA SER A 226 5.81 10.79 21.30
C SER A 226 5.51 12.15 20.68
N HIS A 227 6.34 12.62 19.75
CA HIS A 227 6.12 13.88 19.03
C HIS A 227 4.77 13.88 18.29
N TRP A 228 4.46 12.82 17.52
CA TRP A 228 3.20 12.76 16.77
C TRP A 228 1.99 12.50 17.67
N LEU A 229 2.18 11.78 18.78
CA LEU A 229 1.10 11.49 19.73
C LEU A 229 0.73 12.72 20.59
N GLU A 230 1.73 13.46 21.09
CA GLU A 230 1.54 14.59 21.98
C GLU A 230 1.11 15.86 21.28
N GLU A 231 1.62 16.09 20.06
CA GLU A 231 1.32 17.30 19.30
C GLU A 231 0.12 17.20 18.37
N ALA A 232 -0.50 16.03 18.19
CA ALA A 232 -1.76 15.91 17.49
C ALA A 232 -2.86 16.72 18.20
N ASP A 233 -3.86 17.20 17.44
CA ASP A 233 -4.96 17.95 18.03
C ASP A 233 -5.73 17.12 19.06
N GLN A 234 -5.79 15.79 18.86
CA GLN A 234 -6.43 14.88 19.80
C GLN A 234 -5.89 13.46 19.70
N ALA A 235 -5.52 12.87 20.84
CA ALA A 235 -5.33 11.43 20.96
C ALA A 235 -6.69 10.73 21.05
N VAL A 236 -6.85 9.62 20.31
CA VAL A 236 -8.11 8.87 20.22
C VAL A 236 -7.86 7.36 20.32
N CYS A 237 -8.83 6.62 20.87
CA CYS A 237 -8.76 5.17 20.93
C CYS A 237 -9.98 4.51 20.28
N ILE A 238 -9.81 3.26 19.88
CA ILE A 238 -10.92 2.35 19.59
C ILE A 238 -11.26 1.65 20.90
N PRO A 239 -12.50 1.80 21.45
CA PRO A 239 -12.88 1.15 22.69
C PRO A 239 -12.70 -0.36 22.63
N MET A 240 -12.00 -0.92 23.61
CA MET A 240 -11.78 -2.36 23.75
C MET A 240 -12.51 -2.93 24.95
N SER A 241 -12.75 -4.24 24.95
CA SER A 241 -13.38 -4.95 26.05
C SER A 241 -12.51 -4.91 27.30
N ALA A 242 -13.03 -4.39 28.40
CA ALA A 242 -12.36 -4.39 29.70
C ALA A 242 -11.97 -5.80 30.18
N THR A 243 -12.79 -6.81 29.86
CA THR A 243 -12.50 -8.21 30.20
C THR A 243 -11.32 -8.75 29.37
N ALA A 244 -11.26 -8.41 28.08
CA ALA A 244 -10.14 -8.83 27.23
C ALA A 244 -8.83 -8.15 27.67
N MET A 245 -8.88 -6.87 28.02
CA MET A 245 -7.72 -6.13 28.54
C MET A 245 -7.22 -6.72 29.87
N ALA A 246 -8.10 -7.07 30.77
CA ALA A 246 -7.74 -7.75 32.02
C ALA A 246 -7.11 -9.14 31.77
N ALA A 247 -7.40 -9.76 30.64
CA ALA A 247 -6.78 -11.02 30.18
C ALA A 247 -5.47 -10.82 29.39
N GLY A 248 -4.96 -9.57 29.29
CA GLY A 248 -3.68 -9.25 28.66
C GLY A 248 -3.76 -8.87 27.16
N VAL A 249 -4.95 -8.63 26.62
CA VAL A 249 -5.10 -8.05 25.27
C VAL A 249 -4.93 -6.53 25.38
N ASP A 250 -3.81 -6.01 24.87
CA ASP A 250 -3.39 -4.61 25.03
C ASP A 250 -3.64 -3.73 23.79
N SER A 251 -3.84 -4.34 22.62
CA SER A 251 -3.97 -3.61 21.36
C SER A 251 -4.71 -4.40 20.29
N LEU A 252 -5.10 -3.71 19.23
CA LEU A 252 -5.57 -4.29 17.97
C LEU A 252 -4.42 -4.35 16.96
N ASN A 253 -4.44 -5.36 16.10
CA ASN A 253 -3.57 -5.33 14.92
C ASN A 253 -3.82 -4.04 14.12
N VAL A 254 -2.74 -3.40 13.63
CA VAL A 254 -2.81 -2.09 12.97
C VAL A 254 -3.74 -2.05 11.75
N VAL A 255 -3.87 -3.16 11.00
CA VAL A 255 -4.80 -3.25 9.86
C VAL A 255 -6.25 -3.21 10.33
N ALA A 256 -6.57 -3.92 11.40
CA ALA A 256 -7.91 -3.90 12.00
C ALA A 256 -8.21 -2.51 12.57
N ALA A 257 -7.28 -1.94 13.32
CA ALA A 257 -7.40 -0.58 13.87
C ALA A 257 -7.64 0.46 12.76
N ALA A 258 -6.84 0.42 11.68
CA ALA A 258 -7.01 1.30 10.53
C ALA A 258 -8.40 1.15 9.89
N ALA A 259 -8.88 -0.08 9.67
CA ALA A 259 -10.18 -0.31 9.05
C ALA A 259 -11.35 0.20 9.91
N ILE A 260 -11.33 -0.07 11.22
CA ILE A 260 -12.35 0.38 12.16
C ILE A 260 -12.37 1.91 12.26
N ALA A 261 -11.19 2.53 12.44
CA ALA A 261 -11.08 3.97 12.57
C ALA A 261 -11.49 4.69 11.27
N CYS A 262 -11.02 4.24 10.10
CA CYS A 262 -11.46 4.79 8.81
C CYS A 262 -12.97 4.68 8.63
N HIS A 263 -13.58 3.52 8.96
CA HIS A 263 -15.03 3.37 8.88
C HIS A 263 -15.76 4.37 9.81
N GLY A 264 -15.25 4.60 11.02
CA GLY A 264 -15.77 5.61 11.93
C GLY A 264 -15.76 7.03 11.36
N LEU A 265 -14.67 7.39 10.66
CA LEU A 265 -14.51 8.71 10.02
C LEU A 265 -15.45 8.94 8.82
N MET A 266 -15.94 7.88 8.17
CA MET A 266 -16.77 7.97 6.95
C MET A 266 -18.28 8.01 7.25
N ARG A 267 -18.68 7.82 8.51
CA ARG A 267 -20.10 7.80 8.91
C ARG A 267 -20.79 9.16 8.96
N ARG A 268 -20.12 10.25 8.54
CA ARG A 268 -20.66 11.62 8.67
C ARG A 268 -20.67 12.37 7.36
#